data_566ff702a114f26fe777872246e320f9
#
_entry.id   566ff702a114f26fe777872246e320f9
#
_cell.length_a   1.000
_cell.length_b   1.000
_cell.length_c   1.000
_cell.angle_alpha   90.00
_cell.angle_beta   90.00
_cell.angle_gamma   90.00
#
_symmetry.space_group_name_H-M   'P 1'
#
loop_
_entity.id
_entity.type
_entity.pdbx_description
1 polymer ?
#
loop_
_entity_poly.entity_id
_entity_poly.type
_entity_poly.pdbx_seq_one_letter_code
_entity_poly.pdbx_strand_id
1 'polypeptide(L)'
;MSKIIGIDLGTTNSCVAVMEGGKPTVIANAEGARTTPSVVAFTKTGERLVGEPAKRQAVTNADRTIASIKRHMGSDYKSDIDGKKYSPQEISAMILQKLKADAENYLGEKVNEAVITVPAYFNDAQRQATKDAGKIAGLDVKRIINEPTAAALAYGLDNEKEQKIMVYDLGGGTFDV
;
A
#
# COMPACT_ATOMS: atom_id res chain seq x y z
N MET A 1 12.01 -5.60 -20.43
CA MET A 1 11.15 -6.30 -19.43
C MET A 1 10.53 -5.23 -18.58
N SER A 2 9.22 -5.29 -18.33
CA SER A 2 8.56 -4.34 -17.42
C SER A 2 9.14 -4.54 -16.01
N LYS A 3 9.40 -3.46 -15.29
CA LYS A 3 9.92 -3.55 -13.92
C LYS A 3 8.78 -3.96 -12.98
N ILE A 4 9.11 -4.82 -12.02
CA ILE A 4 8.21 -5.21 -10.92
C ILE A 4 8.48 -4.28 -9.75
N ILE A 5 7.44 -3.69 -9.18
CA ILE A 5 7.55 -2.88 -7.97
C ILE A 5 7.16 -3.68 -6.74
N GLY A 6 7.82 -3.40 -5.63
CA GLY A 6 7.42 -3.87 -4.30
C GLY A 6 6.58 -2.80 -3.61
N ILE A 7 5.44 -3.19 -3.05
CA ILE A 7 4.54 -2.28 -2.32
C ILE A 7 4.31 -2.80 -0.91
N ASP A 8 4.57 -1.95 0.06
CA ASP A 8 4.02 -2.09 1.40
C ASP A 8 2.76 -1.24 1.50
N LEU A 9 1.60 -1.89 1.51
CA LEU A 9 0.31 -1.26 1.67
C LEU A 9 -0.06 -1.21 3.16
N GLY A 10 0.52 -0.26 3.89
CA GLY A 10 0.35 -0.15 5.34
C GLY A 10 -0.98 0.45 5.77
N THR A 11 -1.36 0.23 7.03
CA THR A 11 -2.58 0.78 7.63
C THR A 11 -2.55 2.32 7.69
N THR A 12 -1.41 2.88 8.07
CA THR A 12 -1.21 4.33 8.25
C THR A 12 -0.43 4.95 7.11
N ASN A 13 0.66 4.31 6.70
CA ASN A 13 1.53 4.77 5.62
C ASN A 13 1.83 3.60 4.68
N SER A 14 1.99 3.91 3.40
CA SER A 14 2.39 2.96 2.36
C SER A 14 3.72 3.38 1.75
N CYS A 15 4.40 2.42 1.13
CA CYS A 15 5.71 2.62 0.54
C CYS A 15 5.82 1.83 -0.77
N VAL A 16 6.58 2.34 -1.73
CA VAL A 16 6.89 1.64 -2.97
C VAL A 16 8.38 1.61 -3.23
N ALA A 17 8.87 0.49 -3.71
CA ALA A 17 10.28 0.28 -4.01
C ALA A 17 10.46 -0.48 -5.34
N VAL A 18 11.65 -0.37 -5.91
CA VAL A 18 12.07 -1.09 -7.11
C VAL A 18 13.48 -1.64 -6.93
N MET A 19 13.81 -2.70 -7.65
CA MET A 19 15.19 -3.21 -7.71
C MET A 19 16.00 -2.42 -8.75
N GLU A 20 17.08 -1.80 -8.31
CA GLU A 20 18.03 -1.08 -9.17
C GLU A 20 19.46 -1.53 -8.85
N GLY A 21 20.18 -1.97 -9.88
CA GLY A 21 21.56 -2.45 -9.70
C GLY A 21 21.70 -3.60 -8.69
N GLY A 22 20.67 -4.42 -8.54
CA GLY A 22 20.66 -5.54 -7.59
C GLY A 22 20.34 -5.13 -6.13
N LYS A 23 19.96 -3.88 -5.89
CA LYS A 23 19.59 -3.36 -4.56
C LYS A 23 18.18 -2.79 -4.57
N PRO A 24 17.43 -2.93 -3.47
CA PRO A 24 16.12 -2.29 -3.34
C PRO A 24 16.29 -0.77 -3.15
N THR A 25 15.55 0.00 -3.95
CA THR A 25 15.50 1.47 -3.85
C THR A 25 14.06 1.88 -3.54
N VAL A 26 13.87 2.57 -2.42
CA VAL A 26 12.57 3.15 -2.07
C VAL A 26 12.34 4.40 -2.91
N ILE A 27 11.22 4.44 -3.61
CA ILE A 27 10.84 5.55 -4.49
C ILE A 27 10.22 6.67 -3.67
N ALA A 28 10.73 7.89 -3.84
CA ALA A 28 10.10 9.07 -3.28
C ALA A 28 8.82 9.41 -4.06
N ASN A 29 7.77 9.79 -3.34
CA ASN A 29 6.52 10.26 -3.95
C ASN A 29 6.66 11.68 -4.53
N ALA A 30 5.59 12.17 -5.18
CA ALA A 30 5.57 13.51 -5.78
C ALA A 30 5.80 14.65 -4.75
N GLU A 31 5.54 14.39 -3.48
CA GLU A 31 5.75 15.31 -2.37
C GLU A 31 7.19 15.21 -1.79
N GLY A 32 8.05 14.36 -2.35
CA GLY A 32 9.44 14.16 -1.94
C GLY A 32 9.63 13.24 -0.72
N ALA A 33 8.56 12.62 -0.23
CA ALA A 33 8.61 11.70 0.91
C ALA A 33 8.77 10.24 0.45
N ARG A 34 9.44 9.41 1.27
CA ARG A 34 9.60 7.98 1.01
C ARG A 34 8.40 7.13 1.42
N THR A 35 7.47 7.72 2.16
CA THR A 35 6.21 7.09 2.55
C THR A 35 5.05 7.97 2.14
N THR A 36 3.93 7.35 1.81
CA THR A 36 2.69 8.00 1.41
C THR A 36 1.62 7.66 2.44
N PRO A 37 0.96 8.63 3.10
CA PRO A 37 -0.15 8.35 3.99
C PRO A 37 -1.23 7.52 3.30
N SER A 38 -1.69 6.46 3.96
CA SER A 38 -2.78 5.60 3.47
C SER A 38 -4.13 6.25 3.71
N VAL A 39 -4.30 7.45 3.15
CA VAL A 39 -5.48 8.32 3.31
C VAL A 39 -6.01 8.70 1.94
N VAL A 40 -7.33 8.59 1.78
CA VAL A 40 -8.06 9.00 0.59
C VAL A 40 -9.14 10.01 1.00
N ALA A 41 -9.28 11.09 0.28
CA ALA A 41 -10.33 12.06 0.51
C ALA A 41 -10.99 12.50 -0.80
N PHE A 42 -12.22 12.98 -0.70
CA PHE A 42 -12.96 13.55 -1.82
C PHE A 42 -13.32 15.00 -1.48
N THR A 43 -13.02 15.91 -2.38
CA THR A 43 -13.41 17.31 -2.23
C THR A 43 -14.92 17.48 -2.46
N LYS A 44 -15.46 18.62 -2.09
CA LYS A 44 -16.87 18.97 -2.38
C LYS A 44 -17.19 18.98 -3.88
N THR A 45 -16.19 19.17 -4.73
CA THR A 45 -16.30 19.13 -6.19
C THR A 45 -16.13 17.74 -6.78
N GLY A 46 -15.92 16.70 -5.93
CA GLY A 46 -15.74 15.31 -6.35
C GLY A 46 -14.32 14.95 -6.77
N GLU A 47 -13.35 15.85 -6.62
CA GLU A 47 -11.94 15.54 -6.86
C GLU A 47 -11.41 14.57 -5.80
N ARG A 48 -10.64 13.59 -6.23
CA ARG A 48 -10.01 12.60 -5.34
C ARG A 48 -8.60 13.05 -4.95
N LEU A 49 -8.35 13.09 -3.65
CA LEU A 49 -7.04 13.34 -3.06
C LEU A 49 -6.53 12.03 -2.43
N VAL A 50 -5.23 11.76 -2.56
CA VAL A 50 -4.59 10.56 -1.96
C VAL A 50 -3.26 10.98 -1.33
N GLY A 51 -2.95 10.38 -0.18
CA GLY A 51 -1.69 10.61 0.51
C GLY A 51 -1.68 11.89 1.32
N GLU A 52 -0.60 12.63 1.27
CA GLU A 52 -0.39 13.84 2.07
C GLU A 52 -1.45 14.93 1.80
N PRO A 53 -1.87 15.22 0.55
CA PRO A 53 -2.95 16.17 0.31
C PRO A 53 -4.27 15.77 0.98
N ALA A 54 -4.61 14.47 0.98
CA ALA A 54 -5.80 13.96 1.66
C ALA A 54 -5.67 14.10 3.20
N LYS A 55 -4.51 13.79 3.74
CA LYS A 55 -4.24 13.86 5.19
C LYS A 55 -4.33 15.31 5.71
N ARG A 56 -3.75 16.28 4.99
CA ARG A 56 -3.73 17.68 5.42
C ARG A 56 -5.10 18.30 5.61
N GLN A 57 -6.09 17.90 4.81
CA GLN A 57 -7.45 18.44 4.86
C GLN A 57 -8.41 17.56 5.71
N ALA A 58 -7.93 16.46 6.31
CA ALA A 58 -8.77 15.48 6.99
C ALA A 58 -9.63 16.08 8.12
N VAL A 59 -9.08 17.02 8.89
CA VAL A 59 -9.79 17.65 10.01
C VAL A 59 -10.96 18.52 9.51
N THR A 60 -10.77 19.23 8.40
CA THR A 60 -11.79 20.14 7.84
C THR A 60 -12.76 19.45 6.90
N ASN A 61 -12.52 18.20 6.53
CA ASN A 61 -13.32 17.41 5.59
C ASN A 61 -13.42 15.94 6.04
N ALA A 62 -13.69 15.74 7.32
CA ALA A 62 -13.67 14.40 7.95
C ALA A 62 -14.66 13.44 7.30
N ASP A 63 -15.88 13.89 6.99
CA ASP A 63 -16.95 13.07 6.41
C ASP A 63 -16.62 12.51 5.02
N ARG A 64 -15.65 13.12 4.32
CA ARG A 64 -15.19 12.69 2.99
C ARG A 64 -13.76 12.20 2.99
N THR A 65 -13.21 11.89 4.16
CA THR A 65 -11.83 11.41 4.32
C THR A 65 -11.81 10.02 4.93
N ILE A 66 -11.13 9.10 4.27
CA ILE A 66 -11.02 7.70 4.67
C ILE A 66 -9.58 7.41 5.03
N ALA A 67 -9.37 6.98 6.27
CA ALA A 67 -8.08 6.51 6.77
C ALA A 67 -8.20 5.08 7.31
N SER A 68 -7.08 4.38 7.44
CA SER A 68 -6.99 3.03 8.03
C SER A 68 -7.90 1.98 7.37
N ILE A 69 -8.19 2.12 6.09
CA ILE A 69 -9.10 1.21 5.36
C ILE A 69 -8.62 -0.26 5.36
N LYS A 70 -7.32 -0.49 5.52
CA LYS A 70 -6.73 -1.83 5.61
C LYS A 70 -7.36 -2.70 6.70
N ARG A 71 -7.86 -2.09 7.78
CA ARG A 71 -8.55 -2.80 8.87
C ARG A 71 -9.85 -3.47 8.44
N HIS A 72 -10.43 -3.04 7.34
CA HIS A 72 -11.68 -3.55 6.78
C HIS A 72 -11.48 -4.49 5.58
N MET A 73 -10.22 -4.78 5.20
CA MET A 73 -9.94 -5.68 4.07
C MET A 73 -10.56 -7.07 4.30
N GLY A 74 -11.17 -7.60 3.25
CA GLY A 74 -11.82 -8.91 3.30
C GLY A 74 -13.20 -8.93 3.98
N SER A 75 -13.74 -7.77 4.37
CA SER A 75 -15.09 -7.63 4.93
C SER A 75 -16.06 -6.98 3.93
N ASP A 76 -17.34 -6.95 4.30
CA ASP A 76 -18.42 -6.31 3.56
C ASP A 76 -18.56 -4.80 3.88
N TYR A 77 -17.65 -4.25 4.66
CA TYR A 77 -17.60 -2.83 5.00
C TYR A 77 -17.70 -1.93 3.76
N LYS A 78 -18.41 -0.82 3.89
CA LYS A 78 -18.52 0.21 2.86
C LYS A 78 -18.31 1.59 3.48
N SER A 79 -17.44 2.38 2.86
CA SER A 79 -17.34 3.81 3.14
C SER A 79 -18.37 4.54 2.28
N ASP A 80 -19.25 5.30 2.91
CA ASP A 80 -20.24 6.13 2.20
C ASP A 80 -19.69 7.55 2.06
N ILE A 81 -19.58 8.01 0.82
CA ILE A 81 -19.15 9.37 0.48
C ILE A 81 -20.21 9.99 -0.43
N ASP A 82 -20.96 10.91 0.13
CA ASP A 82 -22.05 11.62 -0.58
C ASP A 82 -23.04 10.63 -1.26
N GLY A 83 -23.38 9.52 -0.57
CA GLY A 83 -24.29 8.49 -1.07
C GLY A 83 -23.64 7.45 -1.99
N LYS A 84 -22.37 7.60 -2.32
CA LYS A 84 -21.62 6.60 -3.08
C LYS A 84 -20.84 5.70 -2.13
N LYS A 85 -21.06 4.39 -2.23
CA LYS A 85 -20.45 3.37 -1.37
C LYS A 85 -19.21 2.79 -2.03
N TYR A 86 -18.09 2.85 -1.30
CA TYR A 86 -16.80 2.30 -1.70
C TYR A 86 -16.41 1.11 -0.84
N SER A 87 -15.98 0.02 -1.45
CA SER A 87 -15.40 -1.13 -0.75
C SER A 87 -13.97 -0.83 -0.26
N PRO A 88 -13.46 -1.60 0.71
CA PRO A 88 -12.06 -1.50 1.12
C PRO A 88 -11.08 -1.69 -0.04
N GLN A 89 -11.39 -2.59 -0.98
CA GLN A 89 -10.60 -2.84 -2.17
C GLN A 89 -10.53 -1.62 -3.09
N GLU A 90 -11.65 -0.91 -3.30
CA GLU A 90 -11.69 0.29 -4.13
C GLU A 90 -10.89 1.43 -3.51
N ILE A 91 -11.00 1.66 -2.19
CA ILE A 91 -10.21 2.70 -1.50
C ILE A 91 -8.73 2.34 -1.51
N SER A 92 -8.38 1.08 -1.22
CA SER A 92 -7.00 0.60 -1.29
C SER A 92 -6.41 0.72 -2.70
N ALA A 93 -7.23 0.46 -3.72
CA ALA A 93 -6.82 0.64 -5.11
C ALA A 93 -6.46 2.09 -5.45
N MET A 94 -7.12 3.07 -4.85
CA MET A 94 -6.78 4.48 -5.04
C MET A 94 -5.39 4.81 -4.48
N ILE A 95 -5.03 4.22 -3.33
CA ILE A 95 -3.69 4.34 -2.76
C ILE A 95 -2.66 3.66 -3.69
N LEU A 96 -2.95 2.43 -4.14
CA LEU A 96 -2.08 1.70 -5.06
C LEU A 96 -1.88 2.43 -6.40
N GLN A 97 -2.92 3.10 -6.92
CA GLN A 97 -2.81 3.92 -8.14
C GLN A 97 -1.86 5.10 -7.94
N LYS A 98 -1.88 5.76 -6.78
CA LYS A 98 -0.93 6.83 -6.43
C LYS A 98 0.50 6.29 -6.39
N LEU A 99 0.74 5.18 -5.69
CA LEU A 99 2.07 4.56 -5.61
C LEU A 99 2.57 4.10 -6.98
N LYS A 100 1.68 3.54 -7.81
CA LYS A 100 1.99 3.19 -9.19
C LYS A 100 2.40 4.40 -10.01
N ALA A 101 1.65 5.50 -9.92
CA ALA A 101 1.96 6.73 -10.65
C ALA A 101 3.30 7.34 -10.21
N ASP A 102 3.59 7.33 -8.91
CA ASP A 102 4.89 7.78 -8.38
C ASP A 102 6.03 6.91 -8.90
N ALA A 103 5.83 5.58 -8.96
CA ALA A 103 6.81 4.66 -9.52
C ALA A 103 7.03 4.87 -11.03
N GLU A 104 5.95 5.05 -11.79
CA GLU A 104 6.03 5.33 -13.24
C GLU A 104 6.75 6.66 -13.53
N ASN A 105 6.48 7.69 -12.72
CA ASN A 105 7.15 9.00 -12.83
C ASN A 105 8.65 8.89 -12.52
N TYR A 106 9.01 8.12 -11.49
CA TYR A 106 10.41 7.89 -11.12
C TYR A 106 11.16 7.09 -12.19
N LEU A 107 10.53 6.04 -12.71
CA LEU A 107 11.15 5.12 -13.67
C LEU A 107 11.15 5.63 -15.12
N GLY A 108 10.26 6.59 -15.44
CA GLY A 108 10.05 7.06 -16.82
C GLY A 108 9.39 6.03 -17.73
N GLU A 109 8.83 4.95 -17.18
CA GLU A 109 8.17 3.89 -17.94
C GLU A 109 6.91 3.36 -17.23
N LYS A 110 6.04 2.66 -17.96
CA LYS A 110 4.84 2.03 -17.41
C LYS A 110 5.18 0.86 -16.49
N VAL A 111 4.46 0.76 -15.40
CA VAL A 111 4.56 -0.32 -14.42
C VAL A 111 3.24 -1.09 -14.39
N ASN A 112 3.32 -2.39 -14.69
CA ASN A 112 2.14 -3.25 -14.76
C ASN A 112 2.16 -4.36 -13.71
N GLU A 113 3.29 -4.61 -13.05
CA GLU A 113 3.48 -5.76 -12.17
C GLU A 113 3.93 -5.32 -10.78
N ALA A 114 3.38 -5.97 -9.74
CA ALA A 114 3.73 -5.67 -8.36
C ALA A 114 3.80 -6.92 -7.49
N VAL A 115 4.59 -6.82 -6.42
CA VAL A 115 4.53 -7.67 -5.24
C VAL A 115 4.01 -6.81 -4.10
N ILE A 116 2.99 -7.27 -3.36
CA ILE A 116 2.38 -6.50 -2.27
C ILE A 116 2.52 -7.27 -0.97
N THR A 117 2.86 -6.58 0.11
CA THR A 117 2.96 -7.18 1.43
C THR A 117 1.64 -7.11 2.20
N VAL A 118 1.43 -8.10 3.07
CA VAL A 118 0.29 -8.17 4.01
C VAL A 118 0.76 -8.66 5.37
N PRO A 119 0.05 -8.34 6.45
CA PRO A 119 0.32 -8.92 7.77
C PRO A 119 0.27 -10.46 7.72
N ALA A 120 1.11 -11.13 8.51
CA ALA A 120 1.17 -12.59 8.54
C ALA A 120 -0.17 -13.23 8.97
N TYR A 121 -0.95 -12.54 9.81
CA TYR A 121 -2.26 -12.99 10.30
C TYR A 121 -3.41 -12.81 9.29
N PHE A 122 -3.20 -12.15 8.16
CA PHE A 122 -4.26 -12.02 7.14
C PHE A 122 -4.71 -13.38 6.67
N ASN A 123 -6.03 -13.59 6.69
CA ASN A 123 -6.67 -14.78 6.13
C ASN A 123 -6.79 -14.71 4.59
N ASP A 124 -7.26 -15.76 3.96
CA ASP A 124 -7.36 -15.86 2.51
C ASP A 124 -8.28 -14.80 1.90
N ALA A 125 -9.38 -14.44 2.57
CA ALA A 125 -10.28 -13.39 2.10
C ALA A 125 -9.59 -12.00 2.08
N GLN A 126 -8.81 -11.69 3.11
CA GLN A 126 -8.04 -10.44 3.20
C GLN A 126 -6.92 -10.38 2.16
N ARG A 127 -6.23 -11.52 1.92
CA ARG A 127 -5.20 -11.64 0.89
C ARG A 127 -5.78 -11.49 -0.50
N GLN A 128 -6.92 -12.13 -0.77
CA GLN A 128 -7.62 -11.99 -2.04
C GLN A 128 -8.11 -10.56 -2.26
N ALA A 129 -8.68 -9.92 -1.25
CA ALA A 129 -9.10 -8.51 -1.31
C ALA A 129 -7.94 -7.57 -1.63
N THR A 130 -6.74 -7.84 -1.08
CA THR A 130 -5.52 -7.07 -1.39
C THR A 130 -5.11 -7.27 -2.86
N LYS A 131 -5.19 -8.51 -3.35
CA LYS A 131 -4.90 -8.82 -4.77
C LYS A 131 -5.92 -8.15 -5.70
N ASP A 132 -7.19 -8.14 -5.33
CA ASP A 132 -8.26 -7.48 -6.08
C ASP A 132 -8.07 -5.96 -6.13
N ALA A 133 -7.64 -5.35 -5.01
CA ALA A 133 -7.27 -3.93 -4.98
C ALA A 133 -6.14 -3.61 -5.97
N GLY A 134 -5.11 -4.46 -6.04
CA GLY A 134 -4.05 -4.35 -7.04
C GLY A 134 -4.57 -4.40 -8.46
N LYS A 135 -5.46 -5.35 -8.76
CA LYS A 135 -6.09 -5.50 -10.08
C LYS A 135 -6.93 -4.26 -10.44
N ILE A 136 -7.72 -3.72 -9.51
CA ILE A 136 -8.48 -2.48 -9.71
C ILE A 136 -7.55 -1.29 -9.99
N ALA A 137 -6.38 -1.28 -9.35
CA ALA A 137 -5.34 -0.27 -9.59
C ALA A 137 -4.61 -0.42 -10.93
N GLY A 138 -4.88 -1.48 -11.70
CA GLY A 138 -4.21 -1.78 -12.95
C GLY A 138 -2.82 -2.41 -12.77
N LEU A 139 -2.65 -3.19 -11.70
CA LEU A 139 -1.45 -3.96 -11.40
C LEU A 139 -1.73 -5.46 -11.49
N ASP A 140 -0.88 -6.20 -12.19
CA ASP A 140 -0.80 -7.64 -12.07
C ASP A 140 0.01 -8.00 -10.82
N VAL A 141 -0.69 -8.42 -9.76
CA VAL A 141 -0.09 -8.78 -8.47
C VAL A 141 0.52 -10.17 -8.56
N LYS A 142 1.82 -10.24 -8.78
CA LYS A 142 2.58 -11.49 -8.94
C LYS A 142 2.62 -12.31 -7.66
N ARG A 143 2.77 -11.64 -6.52
CA ARG A 143 2.86 -12.28 -5.20
C ARG A 143 2.23 -11.40 -4.13
N ILE A 144 1.61 -12.06 -3.16
CA ILE A 144 1.33 -11.51 -1.82
C ILE A 144 2.30 -12.18 -0.87
N ILE A 145 3.09 -11.39 -0.14
CA ILE A 145 4.06 -11.88 0.85
C ILE A 145 3.76 -11.30 2.24
N ASN A 146 4.15 -12.04 3.27
CA ASN A 146 3.98 -11.56 4.64
C ASN A 146 4.98 -10.43 4.94
N GLU A 147 4.53 -9.38 5.60
CA GLU A 147 5.36 -8.24 6.03
C GLU A 147 6.61 -8.67 6.81
N PRO A 148 6.52 -9.54 7.85
CA PRO A 148 7.70 -9.99 8.56
C PRO A 148 8.66 -10.82 7.69
N THR A 149 8.15 -11.60 6.73
CA THR A 149 8.98 -12.32 5.77
C THR A 149 9.73 -11.37 4.86
N ALA A 150 9.06 -10.34 4.35
CA ALA A 150 9.69 -9.32 3.51
C ALA A 150 10.77 -8.56 4.27
N ALA A 151 10.53 -8.21 5.53
CA ALA A 151 11.51 -7.54 6.39
C ALA A 151 12.75 -8.43 6.64
N ALA A 152 12.56 -9.71 6.92
CA ALA A 152 13.65 -10.67 7.11
C ALA A 152 14.49 -10.81 5.83
N LEU A 153 13.87 -10.94 4.67
CA LEU A 153 14.56 -11.00 3.37
C LEU A 153 15.34 -9.72 3.07
N ALA A 154 14.76 -8.55 3.35
CA ALA A 154 15.42 -7.27 3.14
C ALA A 154 16.64 -7.07 4.05
N TYR A 155 16.65 -7.70 5.21
CA TYR A 155 17.80 -7.70 6.12
C TYR A 155 18.94 -8.63 5.66
N GLY A 156 18.70 -9.51 4.67
CA GLY A 156 19.72 -10.40 4.10
C GLY A 156 19.89 -11.72 4.82
N LEU A 157 18.84 -12.21 5.47
CA LEU A 157 18.85 -13.47 6.23
C LEU A 157 18.74 -14.74 5.36
N ASP A 158 18.57 -14.59 4.06
CA ASP A 158 18.45 -15.68 3.09
C ASP A 158 19.76 -16.43 2.80
N ASN A 159 20.91 -15.85 3.18
CA ASN A 159 22.24 -16.41 2.92
C ASN A 159 22.94 -16.99 4.16
N GLU A 160 22.27 -17.02 5.29
CA GLU A 160 22.85 -17.40 6.58
C GLU A 160 22.50 -18.85 6.94
N LYS A 161 23.25 -19.42 7.91
CA LYS A 161 22.94 -20.73 8.50
C LYS A 161 21.59 -20.67 9.21
N GLU A 162 20.98 -21.85 9.45
CA GLU A 162 19.74 -21.96 10.21
C GLU A 162 19.79 -21.13 11.50
N GLN A 163 18.87 -20.18 11.64
CA GLN A 163 18.78 -19.28 12.78
C GLN A 163 17.34 -18.96 13.13
N LYS A 164 17.10 -18.64 14.40
CA LYS A 164 15.82 -18.11 14.87
C LYS A 164 15.87 -16.60 14.85
N ILE A 165 14.91 -15.98 14.19
CA ILE A 165 14.78 -14.52 14.10
C ILE A 165 13.46 -14.07 14.67
N MET A 166 13.44 -12.86 15.20
CA MET A 166 12.23 -12.16 15.61
C MET A 166 12.13 -10.86 14.82
N VAL A 167 10.98 -10.62 14.20
CA VAL A 167 10.67 -9.35 13.55
C VAL A 167 9.76 -8.58 14.49
N TYR A 168 10.17 -7.35 14.83
CA TYR A 168 9.44 -6.43 15.66
C TYR A 168 8.98 -5.27 14.78
N ASP A 169 7.68 -5.21 14.46
CA ASP A 169 7.10 -4.21 13.58
C ASP A 169 6.16 -3.30 14.37
N LEU A 170 6.60 -2.07 14.62
CA LEU A 170 5.82 -1.02 15.27
C LEU A 170 5.46 0.04 14.24
N GLY A 171 4.27 -0.07 13.68
CA GLY A 171 3.71 0.88 12.73
C GLY A 171 2.97 2.05 13.38
N GLY A 172 2.40 2.92 12.56
CA GLY A 172 1.61 4.07 13.02
C GLY A 172 0.21 3.72 13.55
N GLY A 173 -0.27 2.49 13.35
CA GLY A 173 -1.60 2.05 13.75
C GLY A 173 -1.69 0.59 14.22
N THR A 174 -0.62 -0.19 14.05
CA THR A 174 -0.52 -1.60 14.44
C THR A 174 0.84 -1.88 15.03
N PHE A 175 0.90 -2.95 15.81
CA PHE A 175 2.12 -3.52 16.38
C PHE A 175 2.09 -5.04 16.19
N ASP A 176 3.10 -5.58 15.53
CA ASP A 176 3.21 -6.99 15.20
C ASP A 176 4.59 -7.55 15.61
N VAL A 177 4.60 -8.77 16.10
CA VAL A 177 5.82 -9.51 16.48
C VAL A 177 5.76 -10.91 15.89
#